data_27ee9181da6c87634775e9f196341e60
#
_entry.id   27ee9181da6c87634775e9f196341e60
#
_cell.length_a   1.000
_cell.length_b   1.000
_cell.length_c   1.000
_cell.angle_alpha   90.00
_cell.angle_beta   90.00
_cell.angle_gamma   90.00
#
_symmetry.space_group_name_H-M   'P 1'
#
loop_
_entity.id
_entity.type
_entity.pdbx_description
1 polymer ?
#
loop_
_entity_poly.entity_id
_entity_poly.type
_entity_poly.pdbx_seq_one_letter_code
_entity_poly.pdbx_strand_id
1 'polypeptide(L)'
;MTYCIGILLDEGVVLASDSRTNAGIDRVSTFRKMFSFDKPGERFFTLVTAGNLSLTQGVVSLMTEWLNNENPDQDLYAVTSMFGAARVVGNALREIHKVDAGYLQQQEVDFTASFILAGQLKGGQLRVFMIYDAGNFIEAMGDTIYFQIGEVKYGKPILDRIIQHDTSLNDAAKCALISFDSTMRSNVSVGPPLDLMIYRRDSLKPGFTIRLEDDDPYLQAVREGWGGAIHKAFHDIIHDPGWKI
;
A
#
# COMPACT_ATOMS: atom_id res chain seq x y z
N MET A 1 4.48 -5.82 -12.20
CA MET A 1 4.92 -5.32 -10.85
C MET A 1 3.84 -4.42 -10.30
N THR A 2 3.90 -4.07 -9.06
CA THR A 2 2.89 -3.28 -8.30
C THR A 2 3.67 -2.32 -7.42
N TYR A 3 3.08 -1.22 -7.02
CA TYR A 3 3.60 -0.37 -5.97
C TYR A 3 2.48 0.01 -5.01
N CYS A 4 2.67 -0.28 -3.72
CA CYS A 4 1.75 0.13 -2.66
C CYS A 4 2.52 0.71 -1.48
N ILE A 5 1.88 1.64 -0.78
CA ILE A 5 2.43 2.36 0.38
C ILE A 5 1.40 2.38 1.51
N GLY A 6 1.88 2.25 2.75
CA GLY A 6 1.10 2.54 3.96
C GLY A 6 1.93 3.39 4.91
N ILE A 7 1.45 4.59 5.26
CA ILE A 7 2.17 5.59 6.08
C ILE A 7 1.38 5.81 7.36
N LEU A 8 1.98 5.52 8.52
CA LEU A 8 1.41 5.74 9.85
C LEU A 8 1.89 7.07 10.41
N LEU A 9 0.95 7.94 10.76
CA LEU A 9 1.20 9.29 11.26
C LEU A 9 0.50 9.52 12.61
N ASP A 10 0.87 10.57 13.32
CA ASP A 10 0.19 10.95 14.54
C ASP A 10 -1.30 11.26 14.31
N GLU A 11 -1.65 11.91 13.19
CA GLU A 11 -3.03 12.23 12.83
C GLU A 11 -3.83 11.05 12.27
N GLY A 12 -3.18 9.98 11.76
CA GLY A 12 -3.89 8.91 11.09
C GLY A 12 -3.02 8.04 10.18
N VAL A 13 -3.60 7.53 9.10
CA VAL A 13 -2.88 6.72 8.12
C VAL A 13 -3.24 7.13 6.69
N VAL A 14 -2.25 7.06 5.81
CA VAL A 14 -2.42 7.19 4.37
C VAL A 14 -2.00 5.88 3.71
N LEU A 15 -2.89 5.34 2.86
CA LEU A 15 -2.56 4.20 2.00
C LEU A 15 -2.71 4.61 0.54
N ALA A 16 -1.83 4.09 -0.29
CA ALA A 16 -1.93 4.27 -1.73
C ALA A 16 -1.50 3.00 -2.47
N SER A 17 -2.14 2.73 -3.60
CA SER A 17 -1.80 1.63 -4.50
C SER A 17 -1.96 2.04 -5.95
N ASP A 18 -1.15 1.47 -6.85
CA ASP A 18 -1.47 1.44 -8.26
C ASP A 18 -2.53 0.38 -8.55
N SER A 19 -3.05 0.37 -9.76
CA SER A 19 -3.98 -0.66 -10.20
C SER A 19 -3.53 -1.38 -11.48
N ARG A 20 -2.43 -0.94 -12.09
CA ARG A 20 -1.92 -1.57 -13.31
C ARG A 20 -1.43 -2.99 -13.02
N THR A 21 -1.79 -3.91 -13.89
CA THR A 21 -1.36 -5.31 -13.82
C THR A 21 -0.94 -5.75 -15.22
N ASN A 22 0.26 -6.32 -15.32
CA ASN A 22 0.81 -6.78 -16.59
C ASN A 22 0.93 -8.30 -16.56
N ALA A 23 0.31 -8.97 -17.53
CA ALA A 23 0.51 -10.38 -17.83
C ALA A 23 1.36 -10.49 -19.08
N GLY A 24 2.69 -10.39 -18.94
CA GLY A 24 3.62 -10.25 -20.07
C GLY A 24 3.73 -8.80 -20.56
N ILE A 25 4.34 -8.61 -21.75
CA ILE A 25 4.68 -7.28 -22.30
C ILE A 25 3.43 -6.56 -22.84
N ASP A 26 2.46 -7.28 -23.40
CA ASP A 26 1.36 -6.74 -24.21
C ASP A 26 -0.02 -6.81 -23.55
N ARG A 27 -0.12 -7.36 -22.33
CA ARG A 27 -1.40 -7.52 -21.64
C ARG A 27 -1.45 -6.66 -20.40
N VAL A 28 -1.81 -5.38 -20.59
CA VAL A 28 -2.06 -4.43 -19.50
C VAL A 28 -3.53 -4.52 -19.12
N SER A 29 -3.80 -4.73 -17.85
CA SER A 29 -5.14 -4.75 -17.26
C SER A 29 -5.14 -3.90 -16.00
N THR A 30 -6.34 -3.54 -15.54
CA THR A 30 -6.53 -2.77 -14.32
C THR A 30 -7.27 -3.61 -13.29
N PHE A 31 -6.64 -3.83 -12.12
CA PHE A 31 -7.26 -4.52 -10.98
C PHE A 31 -7.07 -3.70 -9.71
N ARG A 32 -8.09 -3.67 -8.88
CA ARG A 32 -7.99 -3.06 -7.56
C ARG A 32 -7.01 -3.85 -6.70
N LYS A 33 -6.19 -3.11 -5.94
CA LYS A 33 -5.21 -3.67 -5.00
C LYS A 33 -5.42 -3.12 -3.58
N MET A 34 -6.48 -2.32 -3.38
CA MET A 34 -6.88 -1.76 -2.09
C MET A 34 -8.30 -2.23 -1.77
N PHE A 35 -8.47 -2.76 -0.56
CA PHE A 35 -9.70 -3.38 -0.07
C PHE A 35 -9.99 -2.94 1.36
N SER A 36 -11.22 -2.53 1.65
CA SER A 36 -11.64 -2.11 2.98
C SER A 36 -12.64 -3.09 3.60
N PHE A 37 -12.48 -3.33 4.91
CA PHE A 37 -13.32 -4.22 5.72
C PHE A 37 -13.78 -3.45 6.96
N ASP A 38 -14.57 -2.39 6.74
CA ASP A 38 -14.96 -1.48 7.79
C ASP A 38 -16.28 -1.89 8.46
N LYS A 39 -16.37 -1.66 9.78
CA LYS A 39 -17.62 -1.62 10.54
C LYS A 39 -17.71 -0.25 11.21
N PRO A 40 -18.45 0.71 10.64
CA PRO A 40 -18.48 2.08 11.15
C PRO A 40 -18.85 2.14 12.63
N GLY A 41 -18.08 2.89 13.42
CA GLY A 41 -18.22 3.00 14.87
C GLY A 41 -17.61 1.86 15.70
N GLU A 42 -17.12 0.80 15.04
CA GLU A 42 -16.50 -0.35 15.71
C GLU A 42 -15.05 -0.56 15.28
N ARG A 43 -14.80 -0.58 13.97
CA ARG A 43 -13.48 -0.86 13.41
C ARG A 43 -13.30 -0.34 11.99
N PHE A 44 -12.07 -0.03 11.70
CA PHE A 44 -11.57 0.33 10.38
C PHE A 44 -10.46 -0.64 10.00
N PHE A 45 -10.53 -1.25 8.82
CA PHE A 45 -9.44 -2.02 8.22
C PHE A 45 -9.33 -1.73 6.75
N THR A 46 -8.11 -1.47 6.28
CA THR A 46 -7.80 -1.41 4.85
C THR A 46 -6.53 -2.20 4.55
N LEU A 47 -6.61 -3.01 3.50
CA LEU A 47 -5.57 -3.89 3.01
C LEU A 47 -5.12 -3.42 1.63
N VAL A 48 -3.81 -3.30 1.39
CA VAL A 48 -3.24 -3.16 0.04
C VAL A 48 -2.35 -4.36 -0.27
N THR A 49 -2.33 -4.76 -1.54
CA THR A 49 -1.76 -6.04 -1.96
C THR A 49 -0.75 -5.88 -3.08
N ALA A 50 0.31 -6.70 -3.08
CA ALA A 50 1.28 -6.80 -4.16
C ALA A 50 1.73 -8.25 -4.36
N GLY A 51 2.14 -8.60 -5.57
CA GLY A 51 2.60 -9.93 -5.95
C GLY A 51 1.71 -10.62 -6.97
N ASN A 52 1.63 -11.93 -6.92
CA ASN A 52 0.81 -12.72 -7.84
C ASN A 52 -0.68 -12.38 -7.68
N LEU A 53 -1.35 -12.03 -8.79
CA LEU A 53 -2.73 -11.55 -8.76
C LEU A 53 -3.71 -12.64 -8.31
N SER A 54 -3.55 -13.89 -8.77
CA SER A 54 -4.45 -14.97 -8.37
C SER A 54 -4.37 -15.24 -6.87
N LEU A 55 -3.16 -15.19 -6.32
CA LEU A 55 -2.93 -15.35 -4.88
C LEU A 55 -3.55 -14.21 -4.08
N THR A 56 -3.29 -12.96 -4.47
CA THR A 56 -3.82 -11.80 -3.75
C THR A 56 -5.34 -11.71 -3.82
N GLN A 57 -5.95 -12.03 -4.96
CA GLN A 57 -7.41 -12.12 -5.10
C GLN A 57 -7.98 -13.29 -4.31
N GLY A 58 -7.32 -14.45 -4.32
CA GLY A 58 -7.72 -15.61 -3.52
C GLY A 58 -7.77 -15.28 -2.02
N VAL A 59 -6.73 -14.62 -1.51
CA VAL A 59 -6.67 -14.17 -0.10
C VAL A 59 -7.82 -13.23 0.24
N VAL A 60 -8.07 -12.21 -0.59
CA VAL A 60 -9.17 -11.24 -0.36
C VAL A 60 -10.54 -11.92 -0.44
N SER A 61 -10.74 -12.82 -1.41
CA SER A 61 -11.99 -13.58 -1.55
C SER A 61 -12.22 -14.46 -0.31
N LEU A 62 -11.21 -15.22 0.10
CA LEU A 62 -11.30 -16.09 1.28
C LEU A 62 -11.58 -15.28 2.56
N MET A 63 -10.88 -14.16 2.76
CA MET A 63 -11.17 -13.27 3.89
C MET A 63 -12.60 -12.73 3.86
N THR A 64 -13.14 -12.43 2.67
CA THR A 64 -14.53 -11.98 2.51
C THR A 64 -15.52 -13.07 2.85
N GLU A 65 -15.28 -14.32 2.44
CA GLU A 65 -16.09 -15.48 2.81
C GLU A 65 -16.05 -15.78 4.32
N TRP A 66 -14.93 -15.50 4.96
CA TRP A 66 -14.75 -15.70 6.40
C TRP A 66 -15.46 -14.65 7.27
N LEU A 67 -15.90 -13.54 6.70
CA LEU A 67 -16.59 -12.51 7.48
C LEU A 67 -17.88 -13.06 8.10
N ASN A 68 -18.11 -12.71 9.36
CA ASN A 68 -19.26 -13.12 10.19
C ASN A 68 -19.33 -14.63 10.52
N ASN A 69 -18.21 -15.36 10.43
CA ASN A 69 -18.13 -16.74 10.90
C ASN A 69 -17.78 -16.86 12.39
N GLU A 70 -17.57 -15.71 13.06
CA GLU A 70 -17.29 -15.59 14.50
C GLU A 70 -15.97 -16.26 14.97
N ASN A 71 -15.16 -16.78 14.06
CA ASN A 71 -13.86 -17.34 14.41
C ASN A 71 -12.77 -16.26 14.37
N PRO A 72 -12.15 -15.89 15.52
CA PRO A 72 -11.15 -14.83 15.56
C PRO A 72 -9.83 -15.15 14.81
N ASP A 73 -9.62 -16.39 14.40
CA ASP A 73 -8.47 -16.77 13.57
C ASP A 73 -8.73 -16.60 12.06
N GLN A 74 -9.98 -16.32 11.67
CA GLN A 74 -10.44 -16.21 10.30
C GLN A 74 -11.21 -14.90 10.03
N ASP A 75 -12.06 -14.47 10.96
CA ASP A 75 -12.98 -13.37 10.75
C ASP A 75 -12.42 -12.04 11.28
N LEU A 76 -12.19 -11.09 10.38
CA LEU A 76 -11.79 -9.72 10.73
C LEU A 76 -12.80 -9.00 11.65
N TYR A 77 -14.07 -9.44 11.65
CA TYR A 77 -15.09 -8.84 12.52
C TYR A 77 -15.13 -9.48 13.92
N ALA A 78 -14.53 -10.65 14.10
CA ALA A 78 -14.41 -11.33 15.39
C ALA A 78 -13.11 -11.01 16.15
N VAL A 79 -12.07 -10.46 15.48
CA VAL A 79 -10.80 -10.15 16.14
C VAL A 79 -10.96 -9.08 17.22
N THR A 80 -10.18 -9.22 18.28
CA THR A 80 -10.15 -8.27 19.41
C THR A 80 -8.92 -7.37 19.42
N SER A 81 -8.01 -7.53 18.45
CA SER A 81 -6.79 -6.74 18.34
C SER A 81 -6.32 -6.60 16.89
N MET A 82 -5.52 -5.58 16.63
CA MET A 82 -4.87 -5.41 15.32
C MET A 82 -3.85 -6.51 15.02
N PHE A 83 -3.22 -7.09 16.05
CA PHE A 83 -2.38 -8.27 15.89
C PHE A 83 -3.19 -9.47 15.40
N GLY A 84 -4.38 -9.69 15.95
CA GLY A 84 -5.32 -10.70 15.47
C GLY A 84 -5.74 -10.46 14.02
N ALA A 85 -6.02 -9.20 13.64
CA ALA A 85 -6.35 -8.85 12.26
C ALA A 85 -5.20 -9.17 11.28
N ALA A 86 -3.95 -8.84 11.63
CA ALA A 86 -2.79 -9.20 10.81
C ALA A 86 -2.62 -10.72 10.70
N ARG A 87 -2.92 -11.48 11.78
CA ARG A 87 -2.92 -12.94 11.77
C ARG A 87 -3.97 -13.53 10.85
N VAL A 88 -5.17 -12.95 10.79
CA VAL A 88 -6.22 -13.38 9.84
C VAL A 88 -5.74 -13.29 8.40
N VAL A 89 -5.10 -12.17 8.00
CA VAL A 89 -4.50 -12.03 6.66
C VAL A 89 -3.45 -13.13 6.42
N GLY A 90 -2.55 -13.33 7.39
CA GLY A 90 -1.52 -14.36 7.29
C GLY A 90 -2.08 -15.80 7.21
N ASN A 91 -3.18 -16.08 7.92
CA ASN A 91 -3.86 -17.37 7.85
C ASN A 91 -4.52 -17.60 6.50
N ALA A 92 -5.21 -16.58 5.96
CA ALA A 92 -5.80 -16.64 4.62
C ALA A 92 -4.75 -16.92 3.56
N LEU A 93 -3.61 -16.23 3.65
CA LEU A 93 -2.48 -16.45 2.73
C LEU A 93 -1.95 -17.88 2.81
N ARG A 94 -1.73 -18.43 4.00
CA ARG A 94 -1.27 -19.81 4.19
C ARG A 94 -2.28 -20.82 3.67
N GLU A 95 -3.58 -20.58 3.81
CA GLU A 95 -4.61 -21.48 3.30
C GLU A 95 -4.60 -21.54 1.78
N ILE A 96 -4.49 -20.39 1.10
CA ILE A 96 -4.35 -20.35 -0.37
C ILE A 96 -3.04 -21.03 -0.81
N HIS A 97 -1.92 -20.74 -0.14
CA HIS A 97 -0.65 -21.44 -0.44
C HIS A 97 -0.76 -22.96 -0.31
N LYS A 98 -1.42 -23.45 0.73
CA LYS A 98 -1.61 -24.89 0.95
C LYS A 98 -2.35 -25.57 -0.21
N VAL A 99 -3.31 -24.87 -0.82
CA VAL A 99 -4.11 -25.42 -1.92
C VAL A 99 -3.36 -25.30 -3.25
N ASP A 100 -2.75 -24.14 -3.55
CA ASP A 100 -2.33 -23.79 -4.91
C ASP A 100 -0.81 -23.90 -5.16
N ALA A 101 0.04 -23.77 -4.10
CA ALA A 101 1.48 -23.64 -4.29
C ALA A 101 2.11 -24.84 -5.02
N GLY A 102 1.66 -26.07 -4.71
CA GLY A 102 2.20 -27.28 -5.35
C GLY A 102 1.98 -27.31 -6.87
N TYR A 103 0.85 -26.79 -7.35
CA TYR A 103 0.53 -26.73 -8.78
C TYR A 103 1.31 -25.63 -9.50
N LEU A 104 1.49 -24.48 -8.87
CA LEU A 104 2.13 -23.31 -9.46
C LEU A 104 3.67 -23.48 -9.49
N GLN A 105 4.27 -24.11 -8.49
CA GLN A 105 5.67 -24.48 -8.51
C GLN A 105 6.04 -25.38 -9.69
N GLN A 106 5.15 -26.30 -10.07
CA GLN A 106 5.36 -27.18 -11.25
C GLN A 106 5.38 -26.39 -12.58
N GLN A 107 4.80 -25.19 -12.60
CA GLN A 107 4.74 -24.32 -13.78
C GLN A 107 5.78 -23.20 -13.76
N GLU A 108 6.70 -23.20 -12.77
CA GLU A 108 7.71 -22.14 -12.57
C GLU A 108 7.10 -20.72 -12.49
N VAL A 109 5.85 -20.60 -12.02
CA VAL A 109 5.16 -19.33 -11.83
C VAL A 109 5.56 -18.75 -10.46
N ASP A 110 5.99 -17.48 -10.44
CA ASP A 110 6.20 -16.76 -9.18
C ASP A 110 4.87 -16.65 -8.42
N PHE A 111 4.83 -17.27 -7.25
CA PHE A 111 3.65 -17.39 -6.41
C PHE A 111 3.92 -16.76 -5.04
N THR A 112 4.32 -15.50 -5.08
CA THR A 112 4.59 -14.70 -3.88
C THR A 112 3.60 -13.55 -3.76
N ALA A 113 3.26 -13.19 -2.53
CA ALA A 113 2.43 -12.04 -2.23
C ALA A 113 2.89 -11.33 -0.95
N SER A 114 2.63 -10.05 -0.89
CA SER A 114 2.82 -9.24 0.32
C SER A 114 1.66 -8.27 0.48
N PHE A 115 1.39 -7.91 1.73
CA PHE A 115 0.24 -7.08 2.06
C PHE A 115 0.66 -6.00 3.06
N ILE A 116 -0.01 -4.83 3.00
CA ILE A 116 0.00 -3.88 4.10
C ILE A 116 -1.42 -3.78 4.63
N LEU A 117 -1.58 -4.07 5.91
CA LEU A 117 -2.84 -3.92 6.65
C LEU A 117 -2.73 -2.71 7.56
N ALA A 118 -3.59 -1.72 7.35
CA ALA A 118 -3.81 -0.62 8.30
C ALA A 118 -5.17 -0.80 8.97
N GLY A 119 -5.26 -0.47 10.25
CA GLY A 119 -6.55 -0.57 10.90
C GLY A 119 -6.57 -0.08 12.34
N GLN A 120 -7.80 0.05 12.84
CA GLN A 120 -8.10 0.45 14.21
C GLN A 120 -9.39 -0.19 14.69
N LEU A 121 -9.37 -0.74 15.89
CA LEU A 121 -10.57 -1.16 16.63
C LEU A 121 -10.98 -0.06 17.62
N LYS A 122 -12.27 0.02 17.91
CA LYS A 122 -12.79 0.95 18.93
C LYS A 122 -12.06 0.80 20.26
N GLY A 123 -11.50 1.90 20.75
CA GLY A 123 -10.70 1.93 21.99
C GLY A 123 -9.27 1.38 21.85
N GLY A 124 -8.89 0.90 20.67
CA GLY A 124 -7.53 0.43 20.36
C GLY A 124 -6.71 1.48 19.60
N GLN A 125 -5.42 1.20 19.45
CA GLN A 125 -4.51 2.05 18.67
C GLN A 125 -4.66 1.79 17.18
N LEU A 126 -4.49 2.83 16.36
CA LEU A 126 -4.28 2.72 14.92
C LEU A 126 -2.90 2.09 14.69
N ARG A 127 -2.86 1.00 13.93
CA ARG A 127 -1.64 0.22 13.67
C ARG A 127 -1.52 -0.16 12.20
N VAL A 128 -0.30 -0.32 11.73
CA VAL A 128 0.01 -0.73 10.34
C VAL A 128 0.96 -1.92 10.39
N PHE A 129 0.63 -2.96 9.63
CA PHE A 129 1.42 -4.18 9.52
C PHE A 129 1.80 -4.44 8.08
N MET A 130 3.02 -4.93 7.86
CA MET A 130 3.43 -5.55 6.60
C MET A 130 3.44 -7.06 6.78
N ILE A 131 2.64 -7.77 5.98
CA ILE A 131 2.52 -9.23 5.97
C ILE A 131 3.33 -9.76 4.80
N TYR A 132 4.26 -10.69 5.12
CA TYR A 132 5.12 -11.35 4.17
C TYR A 132 4.46 -12.59 3.56
N ASP A 133 5.06 -13.11 2.51
CA ASP A 133 4.59 -14.28 1.77
C ASP A 133 4.38 -15.53 2.65
N ALA A 134 5.19 -15.74 3.68
CA ALA A 134 5.00 -16.84 4.64
C ALA A 134 3.84 -16.61 5.64
N GLY A 135 3.13 -15.47 5.54
CA GLY A 135 2.04 -15.09 6.44
C GLY A 135 2.50 -14.59 7.81
N ASN A 136 3.81 -14.43 8.04
CA ASN A 136 4.35 -13.67 9.16
C ASN A 136 4.31 -12.17 8.87
N PHE A 137 4.43 -11.34 9.88
CA PHE A 137 4.27 -9.90 9.72
C PHE A 137 5.16 -9.12 10.71
N ILE A 138 5.42 -7.88 10.34
CA ILE A 138 6.05 -6.85 11.18
C ILE A 138 5.12 -5.65 11.30
N GLU A 139 5.34 -4.83 12.31
CA GLU A 139 4.55 -3.63 12.60
C GLU A 139 5.36 -2.36 12.35
N ALA A 140 4.70 -1.32 11.84
CA ALA A 140 5.24 0.02 11.79
C ALA A 140 5.29 0.61 13.20
N MET A 141 6.47 0.91 13.71
CA MET A 141 6.69 1.49 15.03
C MET A 141 8.06 2.17 15.13
N GLY A 142 8.20 3.07 16.08
CA GLY A 142 9.46 3.80 16.30
C GLY A 142 9.90 4.51 15.02
N ASP A 143 11.11 4.28 14.59
CA ASP A 143 11.69 4.92 13.40
C ASP A 143 11.15 4.40 12.06
N THR A 144 10.35 3.33 12.07
CA THR A 144 9.72 2.77 10.87
C THR A 144 8.24 3.15 10.83
N ILE A 145 7.91 4.26 10.20
CA ILE A 145 6.55 4.82 10.16
C ILE A 145 5.80 4.54 8.87
N TYR A 146 6.43 3.90 7.89
CA TYR A 146 5.77 3.51 6.67
C TYR A 146 6.29 2.16 6.15
N PHE A 147 5.48 1.51 5.35
CA PHE A 147 5.84 0.35 4.56
C PHE A 147 5.57 0.57 3.08
N GLN A 148 6.38 -0.10 2.26
CA GLN A 148 6.22 -0.21 0.83
C GLN A 148 6.23 -1.68 0.44
N ILE A 149 5.41 -2.07 -0.53
CA ILE A 149 5.42 -3.41 -1.13
C ILE A 149 5.38 -3.32 -2.65
N GLY A 150 5.93 -4.31 -3.31
CA GLY A 150 6.12 -4.33 -4.76
C GLY A 150 7.39 -3.62 -5.20
N GLU A 151 7.30 -2.60 -6.06
CA GLU A 151 8.45 -1.81 -6.53
C GLU A 151 8.80 -0.70 -5.54
N VAL A 152 9.75 -0.97 -4.65
CA VAL A 152 10.05 -0.07 -3.52
C VAL A 152 11.19 0.93 -3.79
N LYS A 153 12.00 0.72 -4.84
CA LYS A 153 13.28 1.44 -5.01
C LYS A 153 13.12 2.91 -5.37
N TYR A 154 12.25 3.21 -6.33
CA TYR A 154 12.21 4.53 -6.96
C TYR A 154 11.44 5.56 -6.14
N GLY A 155 10.46 5.12 -5.36
CA GLY A 155 9.65 5.98 -4.52
C GLY A 155 10.22 6.22 -3.12
N LYS A 156 11.04 5.30 -2.60
CA LYS A 156 11.59 5.34 -1.25
C LYS A 156 12.37 6.62 -0.94
N PRO A 157 13.27 7.13 -1.79
CA PRO A 157 14.04 8.34 -1.51
C PRO A 157 13.20 9.59 -1.28
N ILE A 158 11.96 9.62 -1.78
CA ILE A 158 11.02 10.72 -1.56
C ILE A 158 10.44 10.62 -0.14
N LEU A 159 9.95 9.44 0.23
CA LEU A 159 9.35 9.18 1.54
C LEU A 159 10.35 9.43 2.67
N ASP A 160 11.58 8.90 2.54
CA ASP A 160 12.64 9.03 3.55
C ASP A 160 13.04 10.49 3.85
N ARG A 161 12.83 11.41 2.89
CA ARG A 161 13.21 12.82 3.06
C ARG A 161 12.10 13.68 3.65
N ILE A 162 10.84 13.26 3.47
CA ILE A 162 9.68 14.12 3.72
C ILE A 162 8.84 13.62 4.89
N ILE A 163 8.65 12.30 4.99
CA ILE A 163 7.72 11.73 5.96
C ILE A 163 8.33 11.70 7.36
N GLN A 164 7.61 12.31 8.30
CA GLN A 164 7.87 12.28 9.74
C GLN A 164 6.55 11.98 10.47
N HIS A 165 6.60 11.63 11.75
CA HIS A 165 5.40 11.30 12.54
C HIS A 165 4.33 12.40 12.54
N ASP A 166 4.78 13.65 12.59
CA ASP A 166 3.94 14.85 12.63
C ASP A 166 3.56 15.40 11.24
N THR A 167 3.98 14.73 10.16
CA THR A 167 3.57 15.10 8.79
C THR A 167 2.04 15.06 8.70
N SER A 168 1.43 16.14 8.17
CA SER A 168 -0.03 16.18 7.99
C SER A 168 -0.52 15.11 7.02
N LEU A 169 -1.76 14.63 7.22
CA LEU A 169 -2.36 13.63 6.31
C LEU A 169 -2.37 14.09 4.85
N ASN A 170 -2.60 15.38 4.60
CA ASN A 170 -2.61 15.94 3.23
C ASN A 170 -1.20 15.98 2.63
N ASP A 171 -0.18 16.34 3.40
CA ASP A 171 1.20 16.33 2.92
C ASP A 171 1.72 14.93 2.70
N ALA A 172 1.34 13.98 3.55
CA ALA A 172 1.68 12.57 3.36
C ALA A 172 1.00 11.98 2.10
N ALA A 173 -0.25 12.33 1.84
CA ALA A 173 -0.94 11.95 0.61
C ALA A 173 -0.25 12.52 -0.64
N LYS A 174 0.11 13.81 -0.62
CA LYS A 174 0.89 14.45 -1.68
C LYS A 174 2.25 13.77 -1.86
N CYS A 175 2.96 13.49 -0.77
CA CYS A 175 4.25 12.79 -0.79
C CYS A 175 4.13 11.39 -1.39
N ALA A 176 3.07 10.64 -1.04
CA ALA A 176 2.78 9.35 -1.65
C ALA A 176 2.60 9.46 -3.17
N LEU A 177 1.83 10.44 -3.67
CA LEU A 177 1.64 10.65 -5.11
C LEU A 177 2.94 11.04 -5.82
N ILE A 178 3.80 11.85 -5.22
CA ILE A 178 5.14 12.16 -5.74
C ILE A 178 6.00 10.89 -5.81
N SER A 179 5.92 10.04 -4.79
CA SER A 179 6.60 8.75 -4.75
C SER A 179 6.10 7.81 -5.87
N PHE A 180 4.79 7.82 -6.17
CA PHE A 180 4.23 7.12 -7.32
C PHE A 180 4.71 7.70 -8.65
N ASP A 181 4.73 9.02 -8.83
CA ASP A 181 5.25 9.65 -10.05
C ASP A 181 6.70 9.22 -10.33
N SER A 182 7.56 9.28 -9.31
CA SER A 182 8.96 8.85 -9.41
C SER A 182 9.09 7.38 -9.79
N THR A 183 8.21 6.53 -9.27
CA THR A 183 8.18 5.10 -9.58
C THR A 183 7.70 4.84 -11.01
N MET A 184 6.62 5.49 -11.43
CA MET A 184 6.05 5.34 -12.79
C MET A 184 7.00 5.80 -13.89
N ARG A 185 7.83 6.82 -13.63
CA ARG A 185 8.87 7.27 -14.56
C ARG A 185 9.96 6.22 -14.80
N SER A 186 10.21 5.36 -13.82
CA SER A 186 11.29 4.37 -13.86
C SER A 186 10.81 2.94 -14.07
N ASN A 187 9.52 2.68 -13.89
CA ASN A 187 8.93 1.35 -14.02
C ASN A 187 7.55 1.40 -14.67
N VAL A 188 7.49 1.03 -15.95
CA VAL A 188 6.28 1.01 -16.77
C VAL A 188 5.18 0.07 -16.24
N SER A 189 5.55 -0.91 -15.41
CA SER A 189 4.61 -1.86 -14.82
C SER A 189 3.77 -1.28 -13.69
N VAL A 190 4.14 -0.11 -13.17
CA VAL A 190 3.38 0.66 -12.18
C VAL A 190 2.67 1.80 -12.90
N GLY A 191 1.39 2.00 -12.62
CA GLY A 191 0.66 3.07 -13.29
C GLY A 191 -0.78 3.22 -12.85
N PRO A 192 -1.40 4.34 -13.29
CA PRO A 192 -2.78 4.64 -12.97
C PRO A 192 -3.77 3.61 -13.56
N PRO A 193 -5.01 3.61 -13.04
CA PRO A 193 -5.51 4.45 -11.93
C PRO A 193 -4.79 4.20 -10.61
N LEU A 194 -4.60 5.28 -9.81
CA LEU A 194 -4.07 5.19 -8.45
C LEU A 194 -5.22 5.25 -7.44
N ASP A 195 -5.26 4.32 -6.50
CA ASP A 195 -6.19 4.37 -5.38
C ASP A 195 -5.46 4.98 -4.17
N LEU A 196 -6.04 6.03 -3.58
CA LEU A 196 -5.53 6.71 -2.38
C LEU A 196 -6.61 6.68 -1.29
N MET A 197 -6.22 6.34 -0.06
CA MET A 197 -7.08 6.34 1.10
C MET A 197 -6.44 7.12 2.25
N ILE A 198 -7.22 7.95 2.92
CA ILE A 198 -6.84 8.73 4.09
C ILE A 198 -7.80 8.41 5.22
N TYR A 199 -7.28 7.94 6.35
CA TYR A 199 -8.06 7.69 7.55
C TYR A 199 -7.54 8.54 8.71
N ARG A 200 -8.45 9.29 9.35
CA ARG A 200 -8.12 10.06 10.56
C ARG A 200 -8.25 9.17 11.79
N ARG A 201 -7.22 9.17 12.62
CA ARG A 201 -7.15 8.43 13.89
C ARG A 201 -8.44 8.65 14.72
N ASP A 202 -8.93 7.59 15.33
CA ASP A 202 -10.10 7.54 16.21
C ASP A 202 -11.44 7.91 15.55
N SER A 203 -11.48 8.13 14.23
CA SER A 203 -12.74 8.46 13.55
C SER A 203 -13.71 7.28 13.51
N LEU A 204 -13.22 6.06 13.42
CA LEU A 204 -13.99 4.82 13.22
C LEU A 204 -15.07 4.94 12.14
N LYS A 205 -14.77 5.76 11.12
CA LYS A 205 -15.58 5.94 9.92
C LYS A 205 -14.79 5.37 8.75
N PRO A 206 -15.45 5.01 7.64
CA PRO A 206 -14.73 4.69 6.41
C PRO A 206 -13.73 5.80 6.06
N GLY A 207 -12.52 5.43 5.66
CA GLY A 207 -11.53 6.40 5.21
C GLY A 207 -12.01 7.17 3.98
N PHE A 208 -11.53 8.41 3.81
CA PHE A 208 -11.69 9.12 2.55
C PHE A 208 -10.91 8.37 1.47
N THR A 209 -11.60 7.97 0.40
CA THR A 209 -10.99 7.21 -0.70
C THR A 209 -11.23 7.94 -2.01
N ILE A 210 -10.17 8.07 -2.81
CA ILE A 210 -10.24 8.63 -4.16
C ILE A 210 -9.46 7.74 -5.13
N ARG A 211 -9.97 7.63 -6.35
CA ARG A 211 -9.32 7.00 -7.48
C ARG A 211 -8.90 8.06 -8.48
N LEU A 212 -7.61 8.13 -8.75
CA LEU A 212 -6.99 9.12 -9.63
C LEU A 212 -6.67 8.45 -10.97
N GLU A 213 -7.35 8.85 -12.01
CA GLU A 213 -7.08 8.42 -13.39
C GLU A 213 -5.81 9.12 -13.93
N ASP A 214 -5.31 8.70 -15.08
CA ASP A 214 -4.06 9.25 -15.63
C ASP A 214 -4.19 10.74 -16.01
N ASP A 215 -5.38 11.18 -16.38
CA ASP A 215 -5.73 12.55 -16.73
C ASP A 215 -6.25 13.39 -15.54
N ASP A 216 -6.19 12.88 -14.32
CA ASP A 216 -6.62 13.61 -13.14
C ASP A 216 -5.84 14.91 -12.97
N PRO A 217 -6.52 16.08 -12.87
CA PRO A 217 -5.86 17.38 -12.82
C PRO A 217 -4.91 17.56 -11.64
N TYR A 218 -5.23 16.96 -10.48
CA TYR A 218 -4.36 17.05 -9.31
C TYR A 218 -3.10 16.20 -9.49
N LEU A 219 -3.24 14.99 -10.04
CA LEU A 219 -2.10 14.13 -10.35
C LEU A 219 -1.16 14.77 -11.37
N GLN A 220 -1.72 15.44 -12.41
CA GLN A 220 -0.94 16.20 -13.38
C GLN A 220 -0.20 17.37 -12.73
N ALA A 221 -0.89 18.16 -11.90
CA ALA A 221 -0.26 19.28 -11.18
C ALA A 221 0.89 18.81 -10.25
N VAL A 222 0.73 17.67 -9.59
CA VAL A 222 1.79 17.06 -8.77
C VAL A 222 2.99 16.67 -9.62
N ARG A 223 2.78 16.03 -10.78
CA ARG A 223 3.85 15.63 -11.71
C ARG A 223 4.64 16.83 -12.24
N GLU A 224 3.93 17.85 -12.72
CA GLU A 224 4.54 19.07 -13.28
C GLU A 224 5.28 19.86 -12.20
N GLY A 225 4.61 20.08 -11.06
CA GLY A 225 5.17 20.83 -9.95
C GLY A 225 6.42 20.18 -9.38
N TRP A 226 6.41 18.87 -9.20
CA TRP A 226 7.57 18.12 -8.70
C TRP A 226 8.74 18.16 -9.71
N GLY A 227 8.47 17.93 -10.99
CA GLY A 227 9.48 18.01 -12.04
C GLY A 227 10.16 19.39 -12.10
N GLY A 228 9.36 20.47 -12.08
CA GLY A 228 9.86 21.84 -12.04
C GLY A 228 10.67 22.16 -10.78
N ALA A 229 10.21 21.68 -9.62
CA ALA A 229 10.91 21.88 -8.35
C ALA A 229 12.29 21.19 -8.32
N ILE A 230 12.40 19.97 -8.85
CA ILE A 230 13.71 19.26 -8.96
C ILE A 230 14.68 20.02 -9.87
N HIS A 231 14.22 20.48 -11.04
CA HIS A 231 15.05 21.27 -11.95
C HIS A 231 15.55 22.56 -11.29
N LYS A 232 14.65 23.26 -10.61
CA LYS A 232 15.02 24.47 -9.87
C LYS A 232 16.05 24.15 -8.77
N ALA A 233 15.79 23.15 -7.94
CA ALA A 233 16.70 22.75 -6.87
C ALA A 233 18.08 22.36 -7.41
N PHE A 234 18.14 21.66 -8.54
CA PHE A 234 19.41 21.32 -9.20
C PHE A 234 20.23 22.57 -9.54
N HIS A 235 19.61 23.58 -10.13
CA HIS A 235 20.30 24.83 -10.49
C HIS A 235 20.67 25.70 -9.29
N ASP A 236 19.85 25.65 -8.23
CA ASP A 236 20.08 26.48 -7.03
C ASP A 236 21.15 25.90 -6.09
N ILE A 237 21.32 24.57 -6.06
CA ILE A 237 22.22 23.90 -5.09
C ILE A 237 23.59 23.63 -5.67
N ILE A 238 23.72 23.33 -6.96
CA ILE A 238 24.97 22.89 -7.56
C ILE A 238 25.68 24.10 -8.17
N HIS A 239 26.72 24.54 -7.48
CA HIS A 239 27.70 25.45 -8.06
C HIS A 239 28.69 24.68 -8.95
N ASP A 240 29.25 25.35 -9.94
CA ASP A 240 30.33 24.81 -10.77
C ASP A 240 31.43 24.20 -9.88
N PRO A 241 31.71 22.88 -9.99
CA PRO A 241 32.73 22.22 -9.19
C PRO A 241 34.16 22.70 -9.52
N GLY A 242 34.32 23.58 -10.52
CA GLY A 242 35.64 24.10 -10.94
C GLY A 242 36.51 23.07 -11.66
N TRP A 243 35.93 21.97 -12.11
CA TRP A 243 36.67 20.99 -12.89
C TRP A 243 37.00 21.55 -14.27
N LYS A 244 38.28 21.53 -14.61
CA LYS A 244 38.72 21.83 -15.97
C LYS A 244 38.50 20.58 -16.83
N ILE A 245 37.42 20.58 -17.61
CA ILE A 245 37.12 19.55 -18.59
C ILE A 245 37.76 19.93 -19.92
#